data_5e63584994938006db9fbcfb11d3f42e
#
_entry.id   5e63584994938006db9fbcfb11d3f42e
#
_cell.length_a   1.000
_cell.length_b   1.000
_cell.length_c   1.000
_cell.angle_alpha   90.00
_cell.angle_beta   90.00
_cell.angle_gamma   90.00
#
_symmetry.space_group_name_H-M   'P 1'
#
loop_
_entity.id
_entity.type
_entity.pdbx_description
1 polymer ?
#
loop_
_entity_poly.entity_id
_entity_poly.type
_entity_poly.pdbx_seq_one_letter_code
_entity_poly.pdbx_strand_id
1 'polypeptide(L)'
;MSPAAPEHPTALVTGANRGLGLETAIQLQEKGFRVIVTSRDEKKGIAASQKLDPKGQNVLYHQLDITDRGSITALAKDLPGLASRLDVLVNNAGIGSWGADQRASIRTIETNYFGSRDVTDALLPFIPNGGRIVMVSSGLGELSTLGRDLRPQFADPSLTRPALDSLVSSYLASLEAGETKRSGWPSAYSVSKVALNALTRILARELSPRGIRVNAVCPGWVRTDMGGRGATRSVPVGGRSIVLGVMLPKDATGGFYRDGKQIAW
;
A
#
# COMPACT_ATOMS: atom_id res chain seq x y z
N MET A 1 -19.73 -29.05 23.03
CA MET A 1 -19.22 -27.74 22.55
C MET A 1 -19.22 -27.81 21.04
N SER A 2 -20.07 -27.05 20.36
CA SER A 2 -20.00 -26.95 18.88
C SER A 2 -18.66 -26.38 18.48
N PRO A 3 -17.99 -26.91 17.43
CA PRO A 3 -16.75 -26.30 16.92
C PRO A 3 -17.05 -24.85 16.56
N ALA A 4 -16.23 -23.92 17.07
CA ALA A 4 -16.32 -22.53 16.68
C ALA A 4 -16.25 -22.45 15.15
N ALA A 5 -17.16 -21.68 14.55
CA ALA A 5 -17.12 -21.44 13.11
C ALA A 5 -15.70 -20.99 12.72
N PRO A 6 -15.16 -21.44 11.58
CA PRO A 6 -13.81 -21.05 11.17
C PRO A 6 -13.74 -19.52 11.14
N GLU A 7 -12.78 -18.96 11.88
CA GLU A 7 -12.61 -17.53 12.00
C GLU A 7 -12.22 -16.99 10.62
N HIS A 8 -13.03 -16.09 10.05
CA HIS A 8 -12.74 -15.48 8.74
C HIS A 8 -11.43 -14.71 8.82
N PRO A 9 -10.51 -14.88 7.84
CA PRO A 9 -9.27 -14.11 7.83
C PRO A 9 -9.59 -12.61 7.72
N THR A 10 -8.86 -11.79 8.46
CA THR A 10 -9.07 -10.34 8.50
C THR A 10 -8.10 -9.62 7.59
N ALA A 11 -8.63 -8.72 6.76
CA ALA A 11 -7.85 -7.83 5.92
C ALA A 11 -8.11 -6.36 6.28
N LEU A 12 -7.08 -5.54 6.35
CA LEU A 12 -7.18 -4.10 6.47
C LEU A 12 -6.75 -3.45 5.16
N VAL A 13 -7.58 -2.53 4.64
CA VAL A 13 -7.30 -1.80 3.40
C VAL A 13 -7.24 -0.31 3.68
N THR A 14 -6.08 0.32 3.45
CA THR A 14 -5.94 1.76 3.65
C THR A 14 -6.53 2.55 2.47
N GLY A 15 -7.21 3.69 2.78
CA GLY A 15 -7.82 4.54 1.75
C GLY A 15 -8.95 3.84 0.98
N ALA A 16 -9.79 3.06 1.67
CA ALA A 16 -10.79 2.19 1.07
C ALA A 16 -12.21 2.77 0.99
N ASN A 17 -12.37 4.08 1.14
CA ASN A 17 -13.68 4.74 1.01
C ASN A 17 -14.14 4.98 -0.44
N ARG A 18 -13.27 4.76 -1.44
CA ARG A 18 -13.54 4.92 -2.87
C ARG A 18 -12.50 4.22 -3.76
N GLY A 19 -12.77 4.19 -5.06
CA GLY A 19 -11.82 3.76 -6.09
C GLY A 19 -11.27 2.35 -5.86
N LEU A 20 -9.96 2.18 -6.05
CA LEU A 20 -9.30 0.88 -5.95
C LEU A 20 -9.38 0.28 -4.55
N GLY A 21 -9.23 1.10 -3.51
CA GLY A 21 -9.31 0.60 -2.12
C GLY A 21 -10.68 0.03 -1.79
N LEU A 22 -11.76 0.74 -2.18
CA LEU A 22 -13.14 0.27 -2.00
C LEU A 22 -13.38 -1.03 -2.78
N GLU A 23 -12.97 -1.06 -4.03
CA GLU A 23 -13.11 -2.25 -4.89
C GLU A 23 -12.33 -3.46 -4.33
N THR A 24 -11.11 -3.20 -3.81
CA THR A 24 -10.32 -4.25 -3.15
C THR A 24 -11.05 -4.79 -1.92
N ALA A 25 -11.69 -3.93 -1.13
CA ALA A 25 -12.49 -4.33 0.04
C ALA A 25 -13.69 -5.19 -0.37
N ILE A 26 -14.42 -4.80 -1.44
CA ILE A 26 -15.53 -5.59 -2.01
C ILE A 26 -15.05 -7.00 -2.37
N GLN A 27 -14.03 -7.10 -3.20
CA GLN A 27 -13.55 -8.38 -3.71
C GLN A 27 -12.91 -9.26 -2.62
N LEU A 28 -12.31 -8.69 -1.57
CA LEU A 28 -11.83 -9.45 -0.41
C LEU A 28 -13.01 -9.99 0.42
N GLN A 29 -14.06 -9.20 0.62
CA GLN A 29 -15.28 -9.65 1.30
C GLN A 29 -15.93 -10.82 0.54
N GLU A 30 -16.05 -10.73 -0.79
CA GLU A 30 -16.55 -11.80 -1.66
C GLU A 30 -15.73 -13.10 -1.54
N LYS A 31 -14.43 -12.98 -1.17
CA LYS A 31 -13.55 -14.13 -0.90
C LYS A 31 -13.58 -14.62 0.53
N GLY A 32 -14.52 -14.13 1.35
CA GLY A 32 -14.71 -14.58 2.71
C GLY A 32 -13.81 -13.91 3.75
N PHE A 33 -13.15 -12.79 3.42
CA PHE A 33 -12.43 -12.00 4.41
C PHE A 33 -13.39 -11.12 5.21
N ARG A 34 -13.10 -10.96 6.50
CA ARG A 34 -13.54 -9.81 7.26
C ARG A 34 -12.68 -8.62 6.88
N VAL A 35 -13.27 -7.48 6.55
CA VAL A 35 -12.51 -6.34 6.01
C VAL A 35 -12.62 -5.13 6.92
N ILE A 36 -11.48 -4.55 7.30
CA ILE A 36 -11.39 -3.25 7.96
C ILE A 36 -11.11 -2.21 6.88
N VAL A 37 -12.12 -1.40 6.60
CA VAL A 37 -12.04 -0.26 5.68
C VAL A 37 -11.51 0.93 6.44
N THR A 38 -10.49 1.61 5.92
CA THR A 38 -10.01 2.86 6.53
C THR A 38 -10.01 4.03 5.57
N SER A 39 -10.20 5.22 6.09
CA SER A 39 -10.08 6.48 5.36
C SER A 39 -9.84 7.66 6.30
N ARG A 40 -9.21 8.73 5.80
CA ARG A 40 -9.02 9.96 6.57
C ARG A 40 -10.32 10.73 6.81
N ASP A 41 -11.26 10.66 5.87
CA ASP A 41 -12.60 11.27 5.97
C ASP A 41 -13.55 10.23 6.58
N GLU A 42 -13.90 10.46 7.85
CA GLU A 42 -14.70 9.54 8.65
C GLU A 42 -16.10 9.33 8.04
N LYS A 43 -16.78 10.41 7.65
CA LYS A 43 -18.12 10.32 7.09
C LYS A 43 -18.18 9.48 5.83
N LYS A 44 -17.21 9.69 4.92
CA LYS A 44 -17.11 8.90 3.68
C LYS A 44 -16.74 7.45 3.94
N GLY A 45 -15.90 7.20 4.94
CA GLY A 45 -15.51 5.84 5.32
C GLY A 45 -16.66 5.04 5.91
N ILE A 46 -17.41 5.63 6.84
CA ILE A 46 -18.62 5.02 7.42
C ILE A 46 -19.65 4.73 6.33
N ALA A 47 -19.93 5.71 5.45
CA ALA A 47 -20.86 5.50 4.35
C ALA A 47 -20.43 4.37 3.40
N ALA A 48 -19.12 4.24 3.13
CA ALA A 48 -18.59 3.16 2.32
C ALA A 48 -18.74 1.79 2.99
N SER A 49 -18.39 1.66 4.27
CA SER A 49 -18.52 0.39 5.01
C SER A 49 -19.98 -0.04 5.15
N GLN A 50 -20.88 0.87 5.46
CA GLN A 50 -22.33 0.60 5.55
C GLN A 50 -22.93 0.17 4.21
N LYS A 51 -22.46 0.75 3.11
CA LYS A 51 -22.91 0.34 1.77
C LYS A 51 -22.44 -1.07 1.41
N LEU A 52 -21.24 -1.46 1.84
CA LEU A 52 -20.67 -2.79 1.62
C LEU A 52 -21.34 -3.85 2.49
N ASP A 53 -21.57 -3.53 3.74
CA ASP A 53 -22.16 -4.44 4.71
C ASP A 53 -23.14 -3.68 5.62
N PRO A 54 -24.41 -3.56 5.20
CA PRO A 54 -25.43 -2.86 5.96
C PRO A 54 -25.67 -3.44 7.38
N LYS A 55 -25.29 -4.70 7.60
CA LYS A 55 -25.43 -5.38 8.90
C LYS A 55 -24.18 -5.22 9.78
N GLY A 56 -23.05 -4.72 9.24
CA GLY A 56 -21.80 -4.53 9.97
C GLY A 56 -21.16 -5.81 10.51
N GLN A 57 -21.39 -6.94 9.87
CA GLN A 57 -20.92 -8.25 10.33
C GLN A 57 -19.50 -8.57 9.83
N ASN A 58 -19.21 -8.19 8.59
CA ASN A 58 -17.97 -8.56 7.90
C ASN A 58 -17.15 -7.37 7.43
N VAL A 59 -17.72 -6.15 7.41
CA VAL A 59 -17.00 -4.92 7.06
C VAL A 59 -17.06 -3.94 8.22
N LEU A 60 -15.89 -3.63 8.75
CA LEU A 60 -15.70 -2.67 9.82
C LEU A 60 -15.07 -1.40 9.27
N TYR A 61 -15.23 -0.31 9.98
CA TYR A 61 -14.60 0.96 9.66
C TYR A 61 -13.72 1.46 10.81
N HIS A 62 -12.57 2.05 10.47
CA HIS A 62 -11.78 2.87 11.38
C HIS A 62 -11.21 4.08 10.63
N GLN A 63 -11.21 5.25 11.31
CA GLN A 63 -10.59 6.44 10.75
C GLN A 63 -9.07 6.26 10.67
N LEU A 64 -8.46 6.64 9.54
CA LEU A 64 -7.02 6.61 9.37
C LEU A 64 -6.55 7.67 8.37
N ASP A 65 -5.79 8.63 8.85
CA ASP A 65 -4.89 9.43 8.02
C ASP A 65 -3.48 8.87 8.15
N ILE A 66 -2.96 8.30 7.07
CA ILE A 66 -1.64 7.65 7.07
C ILE A 66 -0.47 8.65 7.17
N THR A 67 -0.74 9.96 7.11
CA THR A 67 0.25 11.02 7.31
C THR A 67 0.24 11.58 8.72
N ASP A 68 -0.70 11.14 9.56
CA ASP A 68 -0.83 11.55 10.95
C ASP A 68 -0.47 10.41 11.91
N ARG A 69 0.63 10.58 12.64
CA ARG A 69 1.10 9.60 13.64
C ARG A 69 0.07 9.33 14.72
N GLY A 70 -0.70 10.36 15.15
CA GLY A 70 -1.76 10.20 16.13
C GLY A 70 -2.85 9.26 15.63
N SER A 71 -3.28 9.46 14.37
CA SER A 71 -4.27 8.61 13.71
C SER A 71 -3.78 7.15 13.55
N ILE A 72 -2.51 6.95 13.19
CA ILE A 72 -1.90 5.62 13.09
C ILE A 72 -1.85 4.93 14.45
N THR A 73 -1.45 5.66 15.51
CA THR A 73 -1.40 5.14 16.87
C THR A 73 -2.79 4.76 17.38
N ALA A 74 -3.80 5.58 17.11
CA ALA A 74 -5.18 5.30 17.48
C ALA A 74 -5.66 3.99 16.83
N LEU A 75 -5.45 3.81 15.51
CA LEU A 75 -5.79 2.56 14.83
C LEU A 75 -5.09 1.35 15.45
N ALA A 76 -3.78 1.44 15.71
CA ALA A 76 -3.03 0.34 16.32
C ALA A 76 -3.55 -0.03 17.71
N LYS A 77 -3.94 0.97 18.51
CA LYS A 77 -4.54 0.78 19.85
C LYS A 77 -5.91 0.10 19.77
N ASP A 78 -6.73 0.49 18.80
CA ASP A 78 -8.11 0.05 18.70
C ASP A 78 -8.26 -1.28 17.92
N LEU A 79 -7.22 -1.66 17.16
CA LEU A 79 -7.24 -2.86 16.32
C LEU A 79 -7.61 -4.17 17.06
N PRO A 80 -7.12 -4.43 18.31
CA PRO A 80 -7.53 -5.61 19.06
C PRO A 80 -9.03 -5.70 19.36
N GLY A 81 -9.71 -4.55 19.44
CA GLY A 81 -11.17 -4.48 19.60
C GLY A 81 -11.93 -4.72 18.28
N LEU A 82 -11.28 -4.50 17.15
CA LEU A 82 -11.85 -4.70 15.82
C LEU A 82 -11.65 -6.14 15.33
N ALA A 83 -10.50 -6.74 15.60
CA ALA A 83 -10.16 -8.08 15.14
C ALA A 83 -9.13 -8.74 16.06
N SER A 84 -9.26 -10.05 16.27
CA SER A 84 -8.31 -10.86 17.06
C SER A 84 -6.92 -10.94 16.41
N ARG A 85 -6.86 -10.80 15.07
CA ARG A 85 -5.63 -10.83 14.27
C ARG A 85 -5.80 -10.08 12.95
N LEU A 86 -4.70 -9.65 12.36
CA LEU A 86 -4.66 -9.02 11.04
C LEU A 86 -3.90 -9.92 10.05
N ASP A 87 -4.62 -10.69 9.23
CA ASP A 87 -3.99 -11.63 8.29
C ASP A 87 -3.39 -10.95 7.07
N VAL A 88 -4.02 -9.84 6.64
CA VAL A 88 -3.63 -9.11 5.42
C VAL A 88 -3.66 -7.61 5.68
N LEU A 89 -2.54 -6.94 5.40
CA LEU A 89 -2.47 -5.48 5.29
C LEU A 89 -2.34 -5.09 3.81
N VAL A 90 -3.27 -4.27 3.30
CA VAL A 90 -3.20 -3.68 1.97
C VAL A 90 -2.93 -2.18 2.10
N ASN A 91 -1.69 -1.77 1.87
CA ASN A 91 -1.28 -0.37 1.78
C ASN A 91 -1.70 0.19 0.42
N ASN A 92 -2.97 0.64 0.33
CA ASN A 92 -3.55 1.18 -0.89
C ASN A 92 -3.63 2.71 -0.88
N ALA A 93 -3.75 3.35 0.28
CA ALA A 93 -3.83 4.80 0.36
C ALA A 93 -2.64 5.46 -0.35
N GLY A 94 -2.94 6.43 -1.19
CA GLY A 94 -1.93 7.14 -1.96
C GLY A 94 -2.54 8.30 -2.73
N ILE A 95 -1.67 9.23 -3.12
CA ILE A 95 -2.02 10.38 -3.95
C ILE A 95 -1.07 10.46 -5.15
N GLY A 96 -1.51 11.13 -6.23
CA GLY A 96 -0.67 11.49 -7.36
C GLY A 96 -0.57 13.00 -7.48
N SER A 97 0.64 13.52 -7.71
CA SER A 97 0.82 14.88 -8.16
C SER A 97 1.48 14.84 -9.54
N TRP A 98 0.86 15.46 -10.50
CA TRP A 98 1.31 15.46 -11.89
C TRP A 98 1.96 16.81 -12.28
N GLY A 99 2.10 17.72 -11.34
CA GLY A 99 2.63 19.08 -11.55
C GLY A 99 4.00 19.31 -10.90
N ALA A 100 4.56 20.49 -11.17
CA ALA A 100 5.83 20.94 -10.60
C ALA A 100 5.68 21.60 -9.21
N ASP A 101 4.51 21.51 -8.58
CA ASP A 101 4.29 22.08 -7.24
C ASP A 101 5.09 21.29 -6.20
N GLN A 102 6.04 21.96 -5.58
CA GLN A 102 6.94 21.42 -4.57
C GLN A 102 6.17 20.86 -3.37
N ARG A 103 5.15 21.59 -2.88
CA ARG A 103 4.33 21.14 -1.75
C ARG A 103 3.55 19.87 -2.07
N ALA A 104 2.99 19.78 -3.27
CA ALA A 104 2.29 18.57 -3.72
C ALA A 104 3.25 17.39 -3.88
N SER A 105 4.47 17.64 -4.32
CA SER A 105 5.53 16.63 -4.43
C SER A 105 5.95 16.10 -3.06
N ILE A 106 6.18 16.97 -2.08
CA ILE A 106 6.48 16.58 -0.68
C ILE A 106 5.35 15.73 -0.13
N ARG A 107 4.10 16.21 -0.21
CA ARG A 107 2.93 15.43 0.27
C ARG A 107 2.80 14.08 -0.41
N THR A 108 3.21 13.95 -1.67
CA THR A 108 3.19 12.67 -2.39
C THR A 108 4.17 11.68 -1.77
N ILE A 109 5.38 12.11 -1.45
CA ILE A 109 6.38 11.28 -0.76
C ILE A 109 5.90 10.92 0.65
N GLU A 110 5.43 11.91 1.41
CA GLU A 110 4.91 11.72 2.77
C GLU A 110 3.79 10.69 2.80
N THR A 111 2.82 10.82 1.89
CA THR A 111 1.67 9.91 1.84
C THR A 111 2.07 8.53 1.34
N ASN A 112 2.68 8.45 0.14
CA ASN A 112 2.83 7.17 -0.55
C ASN A 112 3.93 6.30 0.04
N TYR A 113 5.02 6.90 0.52
CA TYR A 113 6.16 6.18 1.06
C TYR A 113 6.15 6.17 2.58
N PHE A 114 6.34 7.33 3.22
CA PHE A 114 6.46 7.39 4.68
C PHE A 114 5.18 6.93 5.37
N GLY A 115 4.00 7.37 4.93
CA GLY A 115 2.73 6.94 5.50
C GLY A 115 2.50 5.42 5.38
N SER A 116 2.80 4.82 4.22
CA SER A 116 2.69 3.36 4.04
C SER A 116 3.69 2.60 4.92
N ARG A 117 4.92 3.12 5.09
CA ARG A 117 5.93 2.58 5.99
C ARG A 117 5.45 2.63 7.44
N ASP A 118 5.02 3.79 7.90
CA ASP A 118 4.64 4.03 9.29
C ASP A 118 3.40 3.22 9.69
N VAL A 119 2.41 3.10 8.80
CA VAL A 119 1.26 2.19 9.00
C VAL A 119 1.71 0.74 9.09
N THR A 120 2.61 0.31 8.21
CA THR A 120 3.14 -1.06 8.23
C THR A 120 3.83 -1.35 9.56
N ASP A 121 4.70 -0.46 10.02
CA ASP A 121 5.44 -0.62 11.27
C ASP A 121 4.48 -0.67 12.49
N ALA A 122 3.49 0.20 12.54
CA ALA A 122 2.52 0.24 13.64
C ALA A 122 1.63 -1.01 13.69
N LEU A 123 1.29 -1.59 12.53
CA LEU A 123 0.39 -2.74 12.47
C LEU A 123 1.12 -4.09 12.43
N LEU A 124 2.44 -4.10 12.21
CA LEU A 124 3.24 -5.32 12.15
C LEU A 124 3.13 -6.23 13.39
N PRO A 125 3.00 -5.73 14.63
CA PRO A 125 2.79 -6.57 15.81
C PRO A 125 1.50 -7.41 15.76
N PHE A 126 0.50 -6.97 15.03
CA PHE A 126 -0.81 -7.63 14.92
C PHE A 126 -0.90 -8.60 13.74
N ILE A 127 0.10 -8.60 12.85
CA ILE A 127 0.17 -9.53 11.72
C ILE A 127 0.77 -10.85 12.22
N PRO A 128 0.04 -11.98 12.11
CA PRO A 128 0.55 -13.27 12.57
C PRO A 128 1.67 -13.79 11.66
N ASN A 129 2.39 -14.80 12.14
CA ASN A 129 3.31 -15.55 11.30
C ASN A 129 2.55 -16.14 10.08
N GLY A 130 3.14 -16.03 8.90
CA GLY A 130 2.48 -16.41 7.64
C GLY A 130 1.48 -15.38 7.09
N GLY A 131 1.32 -14.23 7.74
CA GLY A 131 0.49 -13.12 7.25
C GLY A 131 0.99 -12.50 5.95
N ARG A 132 0.31 -11.46 5.47
CA ARG A 132 0.59 -10.84 4.16
C ARG A 132 0.54 -9.32 4.22
N ILE A 133 1.46 -8.68 3.51
CA ILE A 133 1.48 -7.23 3.28
C ILE A 133 1.51 -6.99 1.78
N VAL A 134 0.57 -6.21 1.27
CA VAL A 134 0.50 -5.82 -0.14
C VAL A 134 0.69 -4.31 -0.24
N MET A 135 1.70 -3.91 -0.99
CA MET A 135 1.99 -2.51 -1.31
C MET A 135 1.39 -2.17 -2.68
N VAL A 136 0.38 -1.32 -2.71
CA VAL A 136 -0.21 -0.89 -4.00
C VAL A 136 0.72 0.13 -4.65
N SER A 137 1.49 -0.37 -5.62
CA SER A 137 2.49 0.36 -6.37
C SER A 137 1.96 0.79 -7.75
N SER A 138 2.84 0.98 -8.72
CA SER A 138 2.54 1.45 -10.08
C SER A 138 3.63 1.00 -11.04
N GLY A 139 3.33 0.88 -12.33
CA GLY A 139 4.37 0.77 -13.37
C GLY A 139 5.36 1.93 -13.37
N LEU A 140 4.96 3.12 -12.88
CA LEU A 140 5.88 4.23 -12.67
C LEU A 140 6.85 4.04 -11.49
N GLY A 141 6.76 2.91 -10.77
CA GLY A 141 7.71 2.48 -9.75
C GLY A 141 8.81 1.56 -10.26
N GLU A 142 8.93 1.35 -11.57
CA GLU A 142 10.04 0.60 -12.17
C GLU A 142 11.35 1.35 -12.04
N LEU A 143 12.47 0.63 -11.80
CA LEU A 143 13.81 1.22 -11.69
C LEU A 143 14.21 2.00 -12.95
N SER A 144 13.66 1.61 -14.10
CA SER A 144 13.89 2.28 -15.39
C SER A 144 13.49 3.75 -15.39
N THR A 145 12.61 4.17 -14.47
CA THR A 145 12.19 5.57 -14.32
C THR A 145 13.25 6.46 -13.69
N LEU A 146 14.19 5.89 -12.94
CA LEU A 146 15.30 6.61 -12.30
C LEU A 146 16.43 6.89 -13.28
N GLY A 147 17.22 7.92 -13.01
CA GLY A 147 18.52 8.15 -13.66
C GLY A 147 19.49 6.98 -13.43
N ARG A 148 20.48 6.82 -14.32
CA ARG A 148 21.39 5.66 -14.31
C ARG A 148 22.12 5.48 -12.98
N ASP A 149 22.54 6.58 -12.35
CA ASP A 149 23.33 6.54 -11.11
C ASP A 149 22.50 6.24 -9.86
N LEU A 150 21.18 6.44 -9.93
CA LEU A 150 20.24 6.16 -8.84
C LEU A 150 19.80 4.68 -8.84
N ARG A 151 19.69 4.06 -10.00
CA ARG A 151 19.17 2.68 -10.14
C ARG A 151 19.90 1.66 -9.29
N PRO A 152 21.26 1.60 -9.31
CA PRO A 152 22.00 0.63 -8.48
C PRO A 152 21.74 0.82 -7.00
N GLN A 153 21.55 2.06 -6.53
CA GLN A 153 21.34 2.36 -5.13
C GLN A 153 19.99 1.80 -4.62
N PHE A 154 18.92 1.91 -5.41
CA PHE A 154 17.62 1.31 -5.07
C PHE A 154 17.59 -0.20 -5.30
N ALA A 155 18.34 -0.71 -6.27
CA ALA A 155 18.39 -2.12 -6.63
C ALA A 155 19.26 -2.96 -5.69
N ASP A 156 20.10 -2.34 -4.86
CA ASP A 156 21.03 -3.03 -3.96
C ASP A 156 20.30 -4.08 -3.10
N PRO A 157 20.66 -5.36 -3.20
CA PRO A 157 20.04 -6.41 -2.41
C PRO A 157 20.33 -6.27 -0.90
N SER A 158 21.36 -5.52 -0.52
CA SER A 158 21.72 -5.23 0.87
C SER A 158 21.08 -3.94 1.40
N LEU A 159 20.30 -3.21 0.58
CA LEU A 159 19.65 -1.97 0.98
C LEU A 159 18.86 -2.15 2.28
N THR A 160 19.09 -1.25 3.23
CA THR A 160 18.40 -1.22 4.52
C THR A 160 17.33 -0.12 4.56
N ARG A 161 16.39 -0.18 5.51
CA ARG A 161 15.37 0.88 5.68
C ARG A 161 15.99 2.26 5.91
N PRO A 162 16.99 2.44 6.83
CA PRO A 162 17.61 3.75 7.00
C PRO A 162 18.28 4.28 5.73
N ALA A 163 18.94 3.39 4.96
CA ALA A 163 19.56 3.79 3.70
C ALA A 163 18.51 4.18 2.65
N LEU A 164 17.38 3.47 2.57
CA LEU A 164 16.27 3.83 1.71
C LEU A 164 15.65 5.16 2.11
N ASP A 165 15.43 5.41 3.41
CA ASP A 165 14.95 6.70 3.93
C ASP A 165 15.90 7.84 3.56
N SER A 166 17.22 7.61 3.63
CA SER A 166 18.24 8.59 3.20
C SER A 166 18.17 8.88 1.69
N LEU A 167 17.96 7.86 0.86
CA LEU A 167 17.76 8.05 -0.59
C LEU A 167 16.50 8.88 -0.89
N VAL A 168 15.40 8.60 -0.21
CA VAL A 168 14.16 9.39 -0.37
C VAL A 168 14.35 10.82 0.14
N SER A 169 15.08 11.01 1.23
CA SER A 169 15.42 12.34 1.76
C SER A 169 16.31 13.13 0.81
N SER A 170 17.23 12.46 0.10
CA SER A 170 18.07 13.13 -0.92
C SER A 170 17.24 13.61 -2.12
N TYR A 171 16.17 12.91 -2.47
CA TYR A 171 15.18 13.42 -3.43
C TYR A 171 14.53 14.71 -2.93
N LEU A 172 14.07 14.74 -1.67
CA LEU A 172 13.44 15.93 -1.09
C LEU A 172 14.39 17.12 -1.06
N ALA A 173 15.66 16.91 -0.68
CA ALA A 173 16.70 17.94 -0.73
C ALA A 173 16.94 18.46 -2.17
N SER A 174 17.01 17.56 -3.16
CA SER A 174 17.13 17.94 -4.57
C SER A 174 15.90 18.71 -5.08
N LEU A 175 14.72 18.39 -4.56
CA LEU A 175 13.47 19.09 -4.89
C LEU A 175 13.49 20.53 -4.33
N GLU A 176 13.94 20.70 -3.08
CA GLU A 176 14.10 22.00 -2.44
C GLU A 176 15.13 22.89 -3.17
N ALA A 177 16.22 22.28 -3.63
CA ALA A 177 17.25 22.96 -4.41
C ALA A 177 16.86 23.24 -5.88
N GLY A 178 15.73 22.71 -6.35
CA GLY A 178 15.31 22.82 -7.76
C GLY A 178 16.17 21.98 -8.74
N GLU A 179 16.89 20.98 -8.24
CA GLU A 179 17.90 20.21 -8.98
C GLU A 179 17.46 18.80 -9.38
N THR A 180 16.19 18.44 -9.18
CA THR A 180 15.69 17.05 -9.40
C THR A 180 16.05 16.50 -10.77
N LYS A 181 15.91 17.30 -11.83
CA LYS A 181 16.24 16.86 -13.21
C LYS A 181 17.74 16.61 -13.40
N ARG A 182 18.60 17.49 -12.87
CA ARG A 182 20.06 17.35 -12.96
C ARG A 182 20.55 16.12 -12.21
N SER A 183 19.92 15.82 -11.09
CA SER A 183 20.25 14.68 -10.23
C SER A 183 19.61 13.36 -10.68
N GLY A 184 18.92 13.32 -11.83
CA GLY A 184 18.34 12.12 -12.40
C GLY A 184 17.06 11.63 -11.69
N TRP A 185 16.44 12.47 -10.87
CA TRP A 185 15.19 12.13 -10.19
C TRP A 185 13.98 12.31 -11.12
N PRO A 186 13.08 11.33 -11.18
CA PRO A 186 11.79 11.46 -11.87
C PRO A 186 10.77 12.26 -11.04
N SER A 187 9.49 12.17 -11.37
CA SER A 187 8.42 12.78 -10.59
C SER A 187 8.37 12.23 -9.16
N ALA A 188 7.84 13.03 -8.21
CA ALA A 188 7.61 12.58 -6.82
C ALA A 188 6.80 11.28 -6.75
N TYR A 189 5.81 11.15 -7.63
CA TYR A 189 5.02 9.93 -7.70
C TYR A 189 5.88 8.72 -8.08
N SER A 190 6.71 8.83 -9.11
CA SER A 190 7.61 7.74 -9.49
C SER A 190 8.60 7.40 -8.37
N VAL A 191 9.24 8.41 -7.75
CA VAL A 191 10.14 8.20 -6.61
C VAL A 191 9.42 7.46 -5.48
N SER A 192 8.21 7.90 -5.13
CA SER A 192 7.42 7.26 -4.07
C SER A 192 7.13 5.78 -4.37
N LYS A 193 6.86 5.44 -5.64
CA LYS A 193 6.52 4.05 -6.03
C LYS A 193 7.77 3.18 -6.20
N VAL A 194 8.91 3.74 -6.65
CA VAL A 194 10.20 3.04 -6.61
C VAL A 194 10.60 2.75 -5.16
N ALA A 195 10.50 3.74 -4.27
CA ALA A 195 10.80 3.56 -2.85
C ALA A 195 9.87 2.51 -2.19
N LEU A 196 8.59 2.48 -2.56
CA LEU A 196 7.64 1.47 -2.07
C LEU A 196 8.01 0.06 -2.54
N ASN A 197 8.47 -0.09 -3.79
CA ASN A 197 8.97 -1.38 -4.31
C ASN A 197 10.27 -1.80 -3.59
N ALA A 198 11.21 -0.86 -3.35
CA ALA A 198 12.42 -1.13 -2.57
C ALA A 198 12.07 -1.57 -1.13
N LEU A 199 11.16 -0.84 -0.46
CA LEU A 199 10.67 -1.19 0.88
C LEU A 199 10.03 -2.59 0.90
N THR A 200 9.29 -2.96 -0.14
CA THR A 200 8.71 -4.31 -0.30
C THR A 200 9.78 -5.39 -0.21
N ARG A 201 10.91 -5.22 -0.90
CA ARG A 201 12.02 -6.20 -0.90
C ARG A 201 12.74 -6.23 0.45
N ILE A 202 12.94 -5.08 1.07
CA ILE A 202 13.54 -4.98 2.40
C ILE A 202 12.67 -5.71 3.42
N LEU A 203 11.37 -5.40 3.47
CA LEU A 203 10.42 -6.03 4.38
C LEU A 203 10.28 -7.54 4.14
N ALA A 204 10.26 -7.97 2.88
CA ALA A 204 10.22 -9.41 2.56
C ALA A 204 11.40 -10.16 3.15
N ARG A 205 12.60 -9.58 3.12
CA ARG A 205 13.81 -10.14 3.72
C ARG A 205 13.74 -10.11 5.26
N GLU A 206 13.41 -8.98 5.84
CA GLU A 206 13.34 -8.80 7.30
C GLU A 206 12.26 -9.68 7.96
N LEU A 207 11.14 -9.90 7.29
CA LEU A 207 10.00 -10.63 7.82
C LEU A 207 9.99 -12.11 7.41
N SER A 208 10.99 -12.55 6.65
CA SER A 208 11.16 -13.95 6.26
C SER A 208 11.17 -14.93 7.45
N PRO A 209 11.84 -14.64 8.61
CA PRO A 209 11.79 -15.54 9.76
C PRO A 209 10.39 -15.75 10.34
N ARG A 210 9.48 -14.80 10.12
CA ARG A 210 8.07 -14.88 10.51
C ARG A 210 7.18 -15.49 9.40
N GLY A 211 7.76 -15.81 8.24
CA GLY A 211 7.00 -16.26 7.07
C GLY A 211 5.99 -15.24 6.55
N ILE A 212 6.09 -13.96 6.95
CA ILE A 212 5.22 -12.89 6.45
C ILE A 212 5.65 -12.55 5.02
N ARG A 213 4.69 -12.57 4.11
CA ARG A 213 4.92 -12.29 2.69
C ARG A 213 4.64 -10.84 2.38
N VAL A 214 5.57 -10.18 1.72
CA VAL A 214 5.44 -8.77 1.34
C VAL A 214 5.63 -8.65 -0.16
N ASN A 215 4.61 -8.17 -0.87
CA ASN A 215 4.66 -8.01 -2.32
C ASN A 215 4.12 -6.64 -2.75
N ALA A 216 4.69 -6.09 -3.81
CA ALA A 216 4.18 -4.91 -4.48
C ALA A 216 3.25 -5.30 -5.64
N VAL A 217 2.18 -4.52 -5.85
CA VAL A 217 1.23 -4.75 -6.93
C VAL A 217 0.99 -3.49 -7.74
N CYS A 218 1.11 -3.61 -9.06
CA CYS A 218 0.69 -2.59 -9.99
C CYS A 218 -0.75 -2.90 -10.48
N PRO A 219 -1.76 -2.08 -10.16
CA PRO A 219 -3.12 -2.30 -10.62
C PRO A 219 -3.32 -1.95 -12.12
N GLY A 220 -2.28 -1.38 -12.75
CA GLY A 220 -2.35 -0.79 -14.08
C GLY A 220 -2.89 0.65 -14.06
N TRP A 221 -3.18 1.21 -15.24
CA TRP A 221 -3.76 2.55 -15.36
C TRP A 221 -5.29 2.46 -15.29
N VAL A 222 -5.85 2.79 -14.12
CA VAL A 222 -7.25 2.52 -13.76
C VAL A 222 -8.07 3.80 -13.71
N ARG A 223 -9.31 3.76 -14.23
CA ARG A 223 -10.29 4.88 -14.24
C ARG A 223 -10.80 5.20 -12.83
N THR A 224 -9.98 5.92 -12.09
CA THR A 224 -10.26 6.52 -10.78
C THR A 224 -10.09 8.03 -10.88
N ASP A 225 -10.38 8.78 -9.82
CA ASP A 225 -10.10 10.21 -9.77
C ASP A 225 -8.63 10.52 -10.06
N MET A 226 -7.70 9.65 -9.64
CA MET A 226 -6.27 9.78 -9.90
C MET A 226 -5.91 9.43 -11.35
N GLY A 227 -6.49 8.38 -11.90
CA GLY A 227 -6.16 7.88 -13.25
C GLY A 227 -6.83 8.66 -14.38
N GLY A 228 -7.93 9.36 -14.08
CA GLY A 228 -8.69 10.15 -15.04
C GLY A 228 -9.49 9.31 -16.05
N ARG A 229 -10.18 10.00 -16.94
CA ARG A 229 -11.06 9.37 -17.94
C ARG A 229 -10.32 8.58 -19.03
N GLY A 230 -9.08 8.95 -19.32
CA GLY A 230 -8.24 8.29 -20.34
C GLY A 230 -7.67 6.94 -19.91
N ALA A 231 -7.82 6.57 -18.64
CA ALA A 231 -7.30 5.31 -18.15
C ALA A 231 -7.98 4.11 -18.84
N THR A 232 -7.16 3.09 -19.16
CA THR A 232 -7.56 1.95 -19.98
C THR A 232 -8.24 0.84 -19.19
N ARG A 233 -8.05 0.80 -17.87
CA ARG A 233 -8.59 -0.27 -17.01
C ARG A 233 -9.79 0.21 -16.20
N SER A 234 -10.78 -0.67 -16.02
CA SER A 234 -11.88 -0.41 -15.09
C SER A 234 -11.44 -0.61 -13.64
N VAL A 235 -12.17 -0.02 -12.69
CA VAL A 235 -11.91 -0.17 -11.25
C VAL A 235 -11.97 -1.64 -10.81
N PRO A 236 -12.97 -2.45 -11.22
CA PRO A 236 -12.99 -3.89 -10.90
C PRO A 236 -11.76 -4.67 -11.39
N VAL A 237 -11.26 -4.36 -12.59
CA VAL A 237 -10.05 -5.02 -13.11
C VAL A 237 -8.81 -4.63 -12.32
N GLY A 238 -8.68 -3.35 -11.91
CA GLY A 238 -7.58 -2.89 -11.07
C GLY A 238 -7.63 -3.50 -9.66
N GLY A 239 -8.82 -3.54 -9.04
CA GLY A 239 -9.04 -4.17 -7.73
C GLY A 239 -8.70 -5.65 -7.74
N ARG A 240 -9.11 -6.37 -8.79
CA ARG A 240 -8.75 -7.79 -8.98
C ARG A 240 -7.23 -8.00 -9.02
N SER A 241 -6.47 -7.11 -9.66
CA SER A 241 -5.01 -7.22 -9.66
C SER A 241 -4.43 -7.15 -8.24
N ILE A 242 -4.96 -6.26 -7.38
CA ILE A 242 -4.54 -6.14 -5.97
C ILE A 242 -4.91 -7.41 -5.20
N VAL A 243 -6.14 -7.91 -5.36
CA VAL A 243 -6.61 -9.13 -4.68
C VAL A 243 -5.82 -10.36 -5.12
N LEU A 244 -5.45 -10.47 -6.39
CA LEU A 244 -4.52 -11.52 -6.86
C LEU A 244 -3.17 -11.42 -6.16
N GLY A 245 -2.67 -10.20 -5.86
CA GLY A 245 -1.48 -9.99 -5.05
C GLY A 245 -1.63 -10.49 -3.60
N VAL A 246 -2.82 -10.36 -3.01
CA VAL A 246 -3.15 -10.96 -1.70
C VAL A 246 -3.13 -12.49 -1.77
N MET A 247 -3.62 -13.06 -2.88
CA MET A 247 -3.81 -14.52 -3.05
C MET A 247 -2.60 -15.24 -3.63
N LEU A 248 -1.45 -14.57 -3.81
CA LEU A 248 -0.22 -15.20 -4.30
C LEU A 248 0.19 -16.43 -3.48
N PRO A 249 0.85 -17.42 -4.09
CA PRO A 249 1.30 -18.64 -3.41
C PRO A 249 2.27 -18.35 -2.25
N LYS A 250 2.51 -19.36 -1.39
CA LYS A 250 3.26 -19.16 -0.13
C LYS A 250 4.73 -18.81 -0.33
N ASP A 251 5.32 -19.15 -1.43
CA ASP A 251 6.71 -18.87 -1.82
C ASP A 251 6.91 -17.50 -2.49
N ALA A 252 5.82 -16.83 -2.87
CA ALA A 252 5.88 -15.52 -3.50
C ALA A 252 6.05 -14.41 -2.45
N THR A 253 7.25 -13.85 -2.35
CA THR A 253 7.57 -12.69 -1.49
C THR A 253 8.67 -11.83 -2.12
N GLY A 254 8.66 -10.53 -1.85
CA GLY A 254 9.64 -9.56 -2.36
C GLY A 254 9.49 -9.21 -3.83
N GLY A 255 8.43 -9.69 -4.49
CA GLY A 255 8.19 -9.48 -5.91
C GLY A 255 7.30 -8.28 -6.22
N PHE A 256 7.33 -7.88 -7.50
CA PHE A 256 6.44 -6.88 -8.08
C PHE A 256 5.51 -7.57 -9.09
N TYR A 257 4.20 -7.38 -8.93
CA TYR A 257 3.19 -8.16 -9.66
C TYR A 257 2.15 -7.29 -10.36
N ARG A 258 1.61 -7.80 -11.47
CA ARG A 258 0.40 -7.29 -12.12
C ARG A 258 -0.44 -8.48 -12.58
N ASP A 259 -1.74 -8.46 -12.25
CA ASP A 259 -2.68 -9.52 -12.62
C ASP A 259 -2.23 -10.92 -12.16
N GLY A 260 -1.60 -11.01 -10.98
CA GLY A 260 -1.07 -12.25 -10.42
C GLY A 260 0.25 -12.74 -11.05
N LYS A 261 0.77 -12.04 -12.05
CA LYS A 261 2.05 -12.38 -12.70
C LYS A 261 3.15 -11.44 -12.23
N GLN A 262 4.33 -11.99 -11.98
CA GLN A 262 5.50 -11.19 -11.64
C GLN A 262 5.92 -10.36 -12.85
N ILE A 263 6.25 -9.10 -12.61
CA ILE A 263 6.78 -8.17 -13.62
C ILE A 263 8.13 -7.64 -13.17
N ALA A 264 8.88 -7.09 -14.11
CA ALA A 264 10.17 -6.46 -13.82
C ALA A 264 10.00 -5.23 -12.91
N TRP A 265 11.01 -5.00 -12.09
CA TRP A 265 11.16 -3.82 -11.25
C TRP A 265 12.52 -3.20 -11.48
#